data_c1f2acfb464b36de534e34a66f812c81
#
_entry.id   c1f2acfb464b36de534e34a66f812c81
#
_cell.length_a   1.000
_cell.length_b   1.000
_cell.length_c   1.000
_cell.angle_alpha   90.00
_cell.angle_beta   90.00
_cell.angle_gamma   90.00
#
_symmetry.space_group_name_H-M   'P 1'
#
loop_
_entity.id
_entity.type
_entity.pdbx_description
1 polymer ?
#
loop_
_entity_poly.entity_id
_entity_poly.type
_entity_poly.pdbx_seq_one_letter_code
_entity_poly.pdbx_strand_id
1 'polypeptide(L)'
;MQIVDDRTGARASQVMVEMRDGTRLNTFVFLPGCGGPHWPVILHRTPYGITAADARDKTDCTRAWLPSVEEPMRGSILRGWRNIVGHGYAAVYQDTRGRHGSEGEDRVYADDAADGHDTLDWIAGQAWSNHMVGMSGSSAGATTTFAAASMRHPSLRAFFAQAGASSIYDDVVYEGQSIEMERLWLWVARNIPGLSRSHREAVMQRFGISAAELDAAAASAAARYARLEAARQASPPFIHSPDWMRLPLSGYPDFATWQPFLDEIITHPAPDAFRAAHNFRRTIEIPGFHVTTWFDIFQTSVLAAFNDVQSRIGNQKLWIGPNEHHFVYHRNFWPRDPYFAWFDYWLKGEPTGIVDEPAVFYSPRAWVEDREAYIPDDWRYAERWPPPEARPQRLYLRGDGSLSADCPGGPARHYRYDPRRPIPTAGGRKC
;
A
#
# COMPACT_ATOMS: atom_id res chain seq x y z
N MET A 1 -9.28 16.88 -22.00
CA MET A 1 -8.79 18.27 -21.97
C MET A 1 -7.29 18.20 -21.72
N GLN A 2 -6.47 18.93 -22.48
CA GLN A 2 -5.01 18.93 -22.29
C GLN A 2 -4.62 20.26 -21.64
N ILE A 3 -3.85 20.20 -20.56
CA ILE A 3 -3.39 21.37 -19.81
C ILE A 3 -1.87 21.37 -19.80
N VAL A 4 -1.27 22.56 -19.85
CA VAL A 4 0.17 22.74 -19.74
C VAL A 4 0.48 23.29 -18.35
N ASP A 5 1.36 22.64 -17.63
CA ASP A 5 1.85 23.12 -16.34
C ASP A 5 2.90 24.21 -16.55
N ASP A 6 2.62 25.40 -16.04
CA ASP A 6 3.49 26.59 -16.27
C ASP A 6 4.89 26.46 -15.63
N ARG A 7 5.07 25.56 -14.63
CA ARG A 7 6.36 25.38 -13.95
C ARG A 7 7.30 24.42 -14.67
N THR A 8 6.74 23.37 -15.26
CA THR A 8 7.54 22.29 -15.87
C THR A 8 7.38 22.22 -17.39
N GLY A 9 6.41 22.93 -17.96
CA GLY A 9 6.00 22.76 -19.35
C GLY A 9 5.32 21.41 -19.62
N ALA A 10 5.05 20.62 -18.59
CA ALA A 10 4.43 19.30 -18.72
C ALA A 10 3.02 19.42 -19.30
N ARG A 11 2.67 18.46 -20.15
CA ARG A 11 1.32 18.34 -20.72
C ARG A 11 0.54 17.32 -19.91
N ALA A 12 -0.56 17.75 -19.32
CA ALA A 12 -1.42 16.90 -18.52
C ALA A 12 -2.74 16.61 -19.25
N SER A 13 -3.21 15.38 -19.16
CA SER A 13 -4.49 14.94 -19.72
C SER A 13 -5.16 13.93 -18.81
N GLN A 14 -6.51 13.91 -18.86
CA GLN A 14 -7.33 12.91 -18.18
C GLN A 14 -8.01 12.05 -19.25
N VAL A 15 -7.97 10.75 -19.04
CA VAL A 15 -8.60 9.75 -19.93
C VAL A 15 -9.28 8.68 -19.10
N MET A 16 -10.28 8.04 -19.68
CA MET A 16 -10.88 6.82 -19.12
C MET A 16 -10.27 5.62 -19.85
N VAL A 17 -9.48 4.81 -19.16
CA VAL A 17 -8.83 3.61 -19.74
C VAL A 17 -9.74 2.42 -19.57
N GLU A 18 -10.07 1.76 -20.68
CA GLU A 18 -10.95 0.60 -20.70
C GLU A 18 -10.17 -0.67 -20.32
N MET A 19 -10.71 -1.41 -19.37
CA MET A 19 -10.23 -2.73 -18.96
C MET A 19 -10.86 -3.82 -19.81
N ARG A 20 -10.34 -5.06 -19.77
CA ARG A 20 -10.78 -6.22 -20.55
C ARG A 20 -12.27 -6.56 -20.43
N ASP A 21 -12.91 -6.14 -19.35
CA ASP A 21 -14.34 -6.35 -19.08
C ASP A 21 -15.21 -5.14 -19.44
N GLY A 22 -14.63 -4.11 -20.09
CA GLY A 22 -15.30 -2.88 -20.47
C GLY A 22 -15.41 -1.83 -19.36
N THR A 23 -14.97 -2.12 -18.14
CA THR A 23 -14.93 -1.12 -17.05
C THR A 23 -13.86 -0.07 -17.36
N ARG A 24 -14.20 1.21 -17.17
CA ARG A 24 -13.28 2.30 -17.49
C ARG A 24 -12.71 2.94 -16.23
N LEU A 25 -11.37 3.06 -16.17
CA LEU A 25 -10.65 3.60 -15.03
C LEU A 25 -10.13 5.02 -15.30
N ASN A 26 -10.41 5.90 -14.35
CA ASN A 26 -9.99 7.30 -14.40
C ASN A 26 -8.47 7.41 -14.29
N THR A 27 -7.84 7.96 -15.34
CA THR A 27 -6.40 7.97 -15.48
C THR A 27 -5.91 9.37 -15.87
N PHE A 28 -4.89 9.84 -15.17
CA PHE A 28 -4.20 11.09 -15.47
C PHE A 28 -2.82 10.81 -16.03
N VAL A 29 -2.49 11.47 -17.13
CA VAL A 29 -1.20 11.35 -17.82
C VAL A 29 -0.51 12.69 -17.82
N PHE A 30 0.73 12.70 -17.37
CA PHE A 30 1.61 13.86 -17.36
C PHE A 30 2.83 13.54 -18.22
N LEU A 31 2.98 14.28 -19.33
CA LEU A 31 4.10 14.12 -20.26
C LEU A 31 5.10 15.25 -20.06
N PRO A 32 6.43 14.97 -20.07
CA PRO A 32 7.44 16.01 -20.00
C PRO A 32 7.27 17.09 -21.07
N GLY A 33 7.62 18.32 -20.75
CA GLY A 33 7.60 19.43 -21.70
C GLY A 33 8.69 19.38 -22.75
N CYS A 34 9.74 18.58 -22.54
CA CYS A 34 10.89 18.43 -23.43
C CYS A 34 11.38 16.98 -23.43
N GLY A 35 12.30 16.63 -24.35
CA GLY A 35 12.96 15.32 -24.38
C GLY A 35 12.09 14.19 -24.95
N GLY A 36 11.13 14.49 -25.82
CA GLY A 36 10.27 13.48 -26.43
C GLY A 36 10.72 13.04 -27.83
N PRO A 37 9.93 12.17 -28.54
CA PRO A 37 8.51 11.92 -28.27
C PRO A 37 8.19 10.67 -27.45
N HIS A 38 9.17 9.86 -27.06
CA HIS A 38 8.94 8.60 -26.35
C HIS A 38 9.65 8.60 -25.00
N TRP A 39 8.89 8.43 -23.90
CA TRP A 39 9.43 8.45 -22.55
C TRP A 39 9.25 7.10 -21.85
N PRO A 40 10.18 6.72 -20.96
CA PRO A 40 9.91 5.70 -19.96
C PRO A 40 8.80 6.23 -19.02
N VAL A 41 8.02 5.31 -18.48
CA VAL A 41 6.80 5.65 -17.75
C VAL A 41 6.90 5.21 -16.29
N ILE A 42 6.42 6.03 -15.37
CA ILE A 42 6.17 5.62 -13.99
C ILE A 42 4.67 5.63 -13.73
N LEU A 43 4.12 4.47 -13.40
CA LEU A 43 2.70 4.24 -13.11
C LEU A 43 2.46 4.23 -11.59
N HIS A 44 1.43 4.97 -11.17
CA HIS A 44 0.85 4.91 -9.83
C HIS A 44 -0.63 4.55 -9.90
N ARG A 45 -1.06 3.54 -9.13
CA ARG A 45 -2.48 3.21 -8.96
C ARG A 45 -2.87 3.35 -7.49
N THR A 46 -4.01 4.00 -7.21
CA THR A 46 -4.40 4.33 -5.84
C THR A 46 -5.91 4.27 -5.62
N PRO A 47 -6.38 3.75 -4.47
CA PRO A 47 -7.78 3.84 -4.08
C PRO A 47 -8.15 5.16 -3.38
N TYR A 48 -7.18 6.07 -3.17
CA TYR A 48 -7.38 7.28 -2.35
C TYR A 48 -7.74 8.53 -3.14
N GLY A 49 -7.83 8.44 -4.46
CA GLY A 49 -8.12 9.55 -5.34
C GLY A 49 -6.87 10.30 -5.80
N ILE A 50 -6.89 10.71 -7.05
CA ILE A 50 -5.82 11.49 -7.67
C ILE A 50 -6.12 12.98 -7.52
N THR A 51 -7.39 13.35 -7.51
CA THR A 51 -7.84 14.72 -7.29
C THR A 51 -8.02 15.01 -5.81
N ALA A 52 -7.65 16.22 -5.38
CA ALA A 52 -7.93 16.65 -4.02
C ALA A 52 -9.44 16.61 -3.72
N ALA A 53 -9.79 16.08 -2.54
CA ALA A 53 -11.19 15.99 -2.10
C ALA A 53 -11.90 17.37 -2.08
N ASP A 54 -11.14 18.44 -1.94
CA ASP A 54 -11.62 19.83 -1.87
C ASP A 54 -11.72 20.53 -3.24
N ALA A 55 -11.37 19.86 -4.33
CA ALA A 55 -11.51 20.43 -5.68
C ALA A 55 -12.99 20.50 -6.08
N ARG A 56 -13.72 21.45 -5.50
CA ARG A 56 -15.13 21.72 -5.84
C ARG A 56 -15.30 22.32 -7.23
N ASP A 57 -14.25 22.94 -7.75
CA ASP A 57 -14.25 23.50 -9.10
C ASP A 57 -13.51 22.58 -10.07
N LYS A 58 -14.29 21.74 -10.75
CA LYS A 58 -13.78 20.81 -11.77
C LYS A 58 -13.27 21.51 -13.04
N THR A 59 -13.40 22.82 -13.12
CA THR A 59 -12.92 23.62 -14.29
C THR A 59 -11.47 24.02 -14.15
N ASP A 60 -10.94 24.10 -12.92
CA ASP A 60 -9.50 24.33 -12.67
C ASP A 60 -8.78 22.99 -12.40
N CYS A 61 -8.50 22.28 -13.48
CA CYS A 61 -7.78 21.00 -13.43
C CYS A 61 -6.39 21.12 -12.81
N THR A 62 -5.77 22.31 -12.77
CA THR A 62 -4.46 22.50 -12.16
C THR A 62 -4.51 22.48 -10.64
N ARG A 63 -5.59 22.96 -10.05
CA ARG A 63 -5.82 22.90 -8.59
C ARG A 63 -6.35 21.57 -8.13
N ALA A 64 -7.14 20.88 -8.97
CA ALA A 64 -7.74 19.59 -8.62
C ALA A 64 -6.71 18.46 -8.41
N TRP A 65 -5.51 18.58 -8.98
CA TRP A 65 -4.50 17.51 -8.99
C TRP A 65 -3.44 17.62 -7.90
N LEU A 66 -3.44 18.72 -7.13
CA LEU A 66 -2.21 19.19 -6.50
C LEU A 66 -1.80 18.52 -5.19
N PRO A 67 -2.64 18.19 -4.20
CA PRO A 67 -2.10 17.78 -2.91
C PRO A 67 -1.72 16.30 -2.82
N SER A 68 -2.39 15.40 -3.57
CA SER A 68 -2.17 13.96 -3.41
C SER A 68 -1.10 13.38 -4.33
N VAL A 69 -0.80 14.06 -5.45
CA VAL A 69 0.16 13.56 -6.46
C VAL A 69 1.34 14.51 -6.71
N GLU A 70 1.25 15.77 -6.30
CA GLU A 70 2.35 16.73 -6.40
C GLU A 70 3.44 16.45 -5.37
N GLU A 71 3.03 16.21 -4.12
CA GLU A 71 3.95 15.82 -3.05
C GLU A 71 3.40 14.58 -2.35
N PRO A 72 4.16 13.48 -2.35
CA PRO A 72 3.82 12.31 -1.55
C PRO A 72 3.76 12.69 -0.08
N MET A 73 2.99 11.93 0.70
CA MET A 73 2.85 12.15 2.14
C MET A 73 4.21 12.43 2.79
N ARG A 74 4.23 13.38 3.72
CA ARG A 74 5.45 13.74 4.47
C ARG A 74 6.10 12.47 5.03
N GLY A 75 7.36 12.27 4.71
CA GLY A 75 8.09 11.05 5.09
C GLY A 75 8.08 9.93 4.05
N SER A 76 7.32 10.05 2.97
CA SER A 76 7.39 9.10 1.86
C SER A 76 8.66 9.32 1.03
N ILE A 77 9.26 8.21 0.61
CA ILE A 77 10.40 8.19 -0.32
C ILE A 77 9.93 8.27 -1.78
N LEU A 78 8.64 8.16 -2.05
CA LEU A 78 8.08 8.32 -3.40
C LEU A 78 8.22 9.76 -3.91
N ARG A 79 8.06 9.94 -5.21
CA ARG A 79 8.14 11.23 -5.89
C ARG A 79 6.81 11.60 -6.52
N GLY A 80 6.45 12.88 -6.42
CA GLY A 80 5.29 13.45 -7.09
C GLY A 80 5.49 13.60 -8.61
N TRP A 81 4.40 13.76 -9.35
CA TRP A 81 4.43 13.80 -10.81
C TRP A 81 5.36 14.88 -11.38
N ARG A 82 5.48 16.07 -10.76
CA ARG A 82 6.41 17.11 -11.22
C ARG A 82 7.87 16.69 -11.15
N ASN A 83 8.25 15.99 -10.08
CA ASN A 83 9.59 15.44 -9.95
C ASN A 83 9.82 14.34 -11.01
N ILE A 84 8.80 13.50 -11.25
CA ILE A 84 8.86 12.41 -12.23
C ILE A 84 9.04 12.96 -13.65
N VAL A 85 8.21 13.93 -14.07
CA VAL A 85 8.35 14.53 -15.41
C VAL A 85 9.62 15.36 -15.55
N GLY A 86 10.06 16.01 -14.47
CA GLY A 86 11.34 16.75 -14.42
C GLY A 86 12.56 15.86 -14.60
N HIS A 87 12.45 14.57 -14.29
CA HIS A 87 13.47 13.54 -14.53
C HIS A 87 13.34 12.83 -15.88
N GLY A 88 12.47 13.32 -16.77
CA GLY A 88 12.32 12.77 -18.12
C GLY A 88 11.50 11.48 -18.20
N TYR A 89 10.58 11.26 -17.27
CA TYR A 89 9.59 10.19 -17.31
C TYR A 89 8.21 10.74 -17.64
N ALA A 90 7.39 10.00 -18.36
CA ALA A 90 5.96 10.20 -18.31
C ALA A 90 5.43 9.68 -16.97
N ALA A 91 4.52 10.41 -16.32
CA ALA A 91 3.86 9.98 -15.10
C ALA A 91 2.40 9.63 -15.39
N VAL A 92 1.97 8.44 -14.97
CA VAL A 92 0.59 7.97 -15.11
C VAL A 92 0.02 7.66 -13.73
N TYR A 93 -1.11 8.28 -13.41
CA TYR A 93 -1.83 8.07 -12.16
C TYR A 93 -3.24 7.57 -12.45
N GLN A 94 -3.65 6.49 -11.80
CA GLN A 94 -4.95 5.87 -12.02
C GLN A 94 -5.69 5.62 -10.71
N ASP A 95 -6.95 6.06 -10.63
CA ASP A 95 -7.88 5.61 -9.58
C ASP A 95 -8.20 4.13 -9.78
N THR A 96 -8.15 3.34 -8.73
CA THR A 96 -8.52 1.91 -8.80
C THR A 96 -10.02 1.75 -9.06
N ARG A 97 -10.41 0.57 -9.52
CA ARG A 97 -11.80 0.18 -9.84
C ARG A 97 -12.74 0.50 -8.68
N GLY A 98 -13.91 1.06 -9.00
CA GLY A 98 -14.93 1.41 -8.00
C GLY A 98 -14.57 2.58 -7.09
N ARG A 99 -13.49 3.31 -7.38
CA ARG A 99 -13.00 4.45 -6.58
C ARG A 99 -13.01 5.75 -7.36
N HIS A 100 -13.38 6.84 -6.69
CA HIS A 100 -13.35 8.21 -7.19
C HIS A 100 -13.94 8.38 -8.59
N GLY A 101 -13.11 8.66 -9.60
CA GLY A 101 -13.52 8.83 -10.98
C GLY A 101 -13.64 7.54 -11.80
N SER A 102 -13.22 6.40 -11.25
CA SER A 102 -13.27 5.11 -11.94
C SER A 102 -14.63 4.45 -11.83
N GLU A 103 -14.97 3.67 -12.87
CA GLU A 103 -16.18 2.85 -12.91
C GLU A 103 -15.98 1.51 -12.19
N GLY A 104 -17.03 0.70 -12.17
CA GLY A 104 -17.06 -0.64 -11.61
C GLY A 104 -17.33 -0.69 -10.11
N GLU A 105 -17.17 -1.88 -9.55
CA GLU A 105 -17.32 -2.16 -8.12
C GLU A 105 -15.94 -2.34 -7.48
N ASP A 106 -15.69 -1.70 -6.33
CA ASP A 106 -14.47 -1.90 -5.57
C ASP A 106 -14.52 -3.23 -4.84
N ARG A 107 -13.61 -4.13 -5.17
CA ARG A 107 -13.42 -5.43 -4.54
C ARG A 107 -12.10 -5.52 -3.78
N VAL A 108 -11.63 -4.41 -3.23
CA VAL A 108 -10.44 -4.31 -2.38
C VAL A 108 -9.25 -5.12 -2.93
N TYR A 109 -8.55 -4.59 -3.89
CA TYR A 109 -7.38 -5.19 -4.56
C TYR A 109 -7.62 -6.49 -5.35
N ALA A 110 -8.82 -7.10 -5.30
CA ALA A 110 -9.06 -8.37 -5.97
C ALA A 110 -8.88 -8.27 -7.49
N ASP A 111 -9.27 -7.14 -8.07
CA ASP A 111 -9.18 -6.90 -9.51
C ASP A 111 -7.88 -6.19 -9.92
N ASP A 112 -7.07 -5.72 -8.95
CA ASP A 112 -5.91 -4.86 -9.22
C ASP A 112 -4.81 -5.54 -10.03
N ALA A 113 -4.70 -6.85 -9.98
CA ALA A 113 -3.75 -7.59 -10.82
C ALA A 113 -4.15 -7.49 -12.29
N ALA A 114 -5.41 -7.79 -12.63
CA ALA A 114 -5.94 -7.72 -13.99
C ALA A 114 -6.00 -6.28 -14.51
N ASP A 115 -6.55 -5.36 -13.72
CA ASP A 115 -6.63 -3.94 -14.07
C ASP A 115 -5.24 -3.30 -14.26
N GLY A 116 -4.27 -3.70 -13.43
CA GLY A 116 -2.89 -3.26 -13.57
C GLY A 116 -2.26 -3.75 -14.87
N HIS A 117 -2.51 -5.00 -15.24
CA HIS A 117 -2.06 -5.58 -16.51
C HIS A 117 -2.66 -4.81 -17.70
N ASP A 118 -3.99 -4.61 -17.72
CA ASP A 118 -4.69 -3.92 -18.80
C ASP A 118 -4.23 -2.45 -18.94
N THR A 119 -3.96 -1.81 -17.81
CA THR A 119 -3.37 -0.46 -17.80
C THR A 119 -1.98 -0.44 -18.42
N LEU A 120 -1.17 -1.46 -18.16
CA LEU A 120 0.17 -1.61 -18.77
C LEU A 120 0.08 -1.88 -20.28
N ASP A 121 -0.88 -2.69 -20.74
CA ASP A 121 -1.18 -2.88 -22.16
C ASP A 121 -1.56 -1.55 -22.82
N TRP A 122 -2.44 -0.78 -22.18
CA TRP A 122 -2.84 0.54 -22.67
C TRP A 122 -1.64 1.51 -22.75
N ILE A 123 -0.79 1.58 -21.72
CA ILE A 123 0.43 2.41 -21.72
C ILE A 123 1.37 1.97 -22.86
N ALA A 124 1.55 0.68 -23.07
CA ALA A 124 2.40 0.16 -24.13
C ALA A 124 1.87 0.52 -25.53
N GLY A 125 0.56 0.65 -25.70
CA GLY A 125 -0.07 1.09 -26.96
C GLY A 125 0.03 2.60 -27.24
N GLN A 126 0.54 3.42 -26.31
CA GLN A 126 0.59 4.87 -26.50
C GLN A 126 1.80 5.32 -27.27
N ALA A 127 1.60 6.22 -28.23
CA ALA A 127 2.68 6.76 -29.08
C ALA A 127 3.76 7.54 -28.30
N TRP A 128 3.46 8.00 -27.08
CA TRP A 128 4.40 8.69 -26.20
C TRP A 128 5.20 7.73 -25.27
N SER A 129 4.87 6.46 -25.23
CA SER A 129 5.55 5.46 -24.39
C SER A 129 6.70 4.81 -25.13
N ASN A 130 7.83 4.61 -24.46
CA ASN A 130 8.92 3.79 -24.99
C ASN A 130 8.83 2.33 -24.55
N HIS A 131 7.72 1.88 -24.01
CA HIS A 131 7.42 0.53 -23.48
C HIS A 131 8.25 0.12 -22.25
N MET A 132 9.01 1.03 -21.65
CA MET A 132 9.74 0.78 -20.40
C MET A 132 8.94 1.39 -19.26
N VAL A 133 8.24 0.56 -18.50
CA VAL A 133 7.36 1.02 -17.42
C VAL A 133 7.93 0.59 -16.06
N GLY A 134 8.01 1.53 -15.14
CA GLY A 134 8.17 1.29 -13.72
C GLY A 134 6.84 1.53 -13.00
N MET A 135 6.63 0.84 -11.91
CA MET A 135 5.46 1.08 -11.08
C MET A 135 5.87 1.38 -9.65
N SER A 136 5.22 2.38 -9.02
CA SER A 136 5.52 2.69 -7.63
C SER A 136 4.27 3.03 -6.84
N GLY A 137 4.35 2.81 -5.52
CA GLY A 137 3.26 3.13 -4.64
C GLY A 137 3.62 3.00 -3.16
N SER A 138 2.81 3.64 -2.32
CA SER A 138 2.89 3.51 -0.86
C SER A 138 1.58 2.99 -0.31
N SER A 139 1.66 2.18 0.76
CA SER A 139 0.48 1.62 1.43
C SER A 139 -0.41 0.84 0.44
N ALA A 140 -1.65 1.24 0.27
CA ALA A 140 -2.55 0.67 -0.73
C ALA A 140 -1.96 0.73 -2.16
N GLY A 141 -1.27 1.82 -2.53
CA GLY A 141 -0.60 1.92 -3.82
C GLY A 141 0.56 0.93 -3.99
N ALA A 142 1.24 0.52 -2.91
CA ALA A 142 2.22 -0.56 -2.97
C ALA A 142 1.54 -1.94 -3.14
N THR A 143 0.37 -2.13 -2.54
CA THR A 143 -0.43 -3.35 -2.75
C THR A 143 -0.85 -3.49 -4.22
N THR A 144 -1.36 -2.41 -4.84
CA THR A 144 -1.67 -2.41 -6.28
C THR A 144 -0.43 -2.64 -7.16
N THR A 145 0.74 -2.16 -6.70
CA THR A 145 2.03 -2.41 -7.36
C THR A 145 2.40 -3.89 -7.33
N PHE A 146 2.31 -4.56 -6.18
CA PHE A 146 2.54 -6.00 -6.08
C PHE A 146 1.54 -6.80 -6.93
N ALA A 147 0.27 -6.38 -6.93
CA ALA A 147 -0.79 -7.01 -7.73
C ALA A 147 -0.45 -6.96 -9.23
N ALA A 148 -0.14 -5.78 -9.77
CA ALA A 148 0.25 -5.63 -11.18
C ALA A 148 1.55 -6.39 -11.51
N ALA A 149 2.57 -6.33 -10.64
CA ALA A 149 3.83 -7.03 -10.84
C ALA A 149 3.67 -8.56 -10.90
N SER A 150 2.66 -9.11 -10.21
CA SER A 150 2.36 -10.55 -10.20
C SER A 150 1.92 -11.08 -11.57
N MET A 151 1.44 -10.21 -12.45
CA MET A 151 0.95 -10.58 -13.79
C MET A 151 2.05 -10.67 -14.85
N ARG A 152 3.30 -10.30 -14.52
CA ARG A 152 4.48 -10.42 -15.39
C ARG A 152 4.33 -9.75 -16.75
N HIS A 153 3.71 -8.56 -16.79
CA HIS A 153 3.56 -7.82 -18.03
C HIS A 153 4.93 -7.42 -18.61
N PRO A 154 5.21 -7.65 -19.90
CA PRO A 154 6.55 -7.47 -20.47
C PRO A 154 7.06 -6.03 -20.43
N SER A 155 6.20 -5.04 -20.45
CA SER A 155 6.59 -3.63 -20.33
C SER A 155 6.90 -3.21 -18.88
N LEU A 156 6.45 -3.94 -17.86
CA LEU A 156 6.77 -3.62 -16.46
C LEU A 156 8.15 -4.17 -16.11
N ARG A 157 9.12 -3.28 -15.99
CA ARG A 157 10.54 -3.62 -15.86
C ARG A 157 11.04 -3.61 -14.42
N ALA A 158 10.49 -2.77 -13.57
CA ALA A 158 10.86 -2.69 -12.16
C ALA A 158 9.74 -2.05 -11.34
N PHE A 159 9.74 -2.28 -10.03
CA PHE A 159 8.85 -1.58 -9.12
C PHE A 159 9.58 -0.97 -7.92
N PHE A 160 8.90 -0.01 -7.27
CA PHE A 160 9.32 0.63 -6.02
C PHE A 160 8.11 0.67 -5.08
N ALA A 161 8.09 -0.20 -4.07
CA ALA A 161 6.94 -0.40 -3.19
C ALA A 161 7.27 -0.07 -1.74
N GLN A 162 6.56 0.91 -1.17
CA GLN A 162 6.72 1.32 0.22
C GLN A 162 5.53 0.87 1.05
N ALA A 163 5.77 0.11 2.12
CA ALA A 163 4.81 -0.18 3.18
C ALA A 163 3.47 -0.75 2.68
N GLY A 164 3.52 -1.79 1.84
CA GLY A 164 2.33 -2.40 1.23
C GLY A 164 2.17 -3.89 1.52
N ALA A 165 0.94 -4.36 1.33
CA ALA A 165 0.61 -5.78 1.44
C ALA A 165 0.88 -6.51 0.12
N SER A 166 1.56 -7.64 0.18
CA SER A 166 1.82 -8.52 -0.96
C SER A 166 0.86 -9.71 -1.04
N SER A 167 -0.02 -9.86 -0.05
CA SER A 167 -1.13 -10.80 0.01
C SER A 167 -2.32 -10.12 0.68
N ILE A 168 -3.48 -10.15 0.03
CA ILE A 168 -4.70 -9.57 0.63
C ILE A 168 -5.09 -10.35 1.88
N TYR A 169 -5.08 -11.67 1.78
CA TYR A 169 -5.50 -12.50 2.88
C TYR A 169 -4.52 -12.46 4.05
N ASP A 170 -3.25 -12.80 3.81
CA ASP A 170 -2.27 -13.01 4.87
C ASP A 170 -1.77 -11.71 5.50
N ASP A 171 -1.87 -10.57 4.78
CA ASP A 171 -1.22 -9.33 5.16
C ASP A 171 -2.21 -8.17 5.42
N VAL A 172 -3.43 -8.21 4.81
CA VAL A 172 -4.46 -7.18 5.00
C VAL A 172 -5.53 -7.64 5.98
N VAL A 173 -6.08 -8.84 5.78
CA VAL A 173 -7.24 -9.34 6.54
C VAL A 173 -6.82 -10.10 7.77
N TYR A 174 -5.79 -10.93 7.68
CA TYR A 174 -5.32 -11.75 8.78
C TYR A 174 -3.86 -11.45 9.14
N GLU A 175 -3.54 -11.52 10.41
CA GLU A 175 -2.17 -11.65 10.89
C GLU A 175 -2.06 -13.00 11.61
N GLY A 176 -1.25 -13.89 11.05
CA GLY A 176 -1.26 -15.28 11.47
C GLY A 176 -2.62 -15.93 11.15
N GLN A 177 -3.41 -16.22 12.17
CA GLN A 177 -4.77 -16.77 12.01
C GLN A 177 -5.84 -15.86 12.62
N SER A 178 -5.47 -14.67 13.03
CA SER A 178 -6.36 -13.69 13.66
C SER A 178 -6.75 -12.61 12.69
N ILE A 179 -8.04 -12.25 12.64
CA ILE A 179 -8.54 -11.16 11.82
C ILE A 179 -8.11 -9.82 12.40
N GLU A 180 -7.56 -8.96 11.56
CA GLU A 180 -7.17 -7.58 11.87
C GLU A 180 -8.39 -6.64 11.83
N MET A 181 -9.38 -6.89 12.70
CA MET A 181 -10.68 -6.21 12.67
C MET A 181 -10.58 -4.69 12.77
N GLU A 182 -9.74 -4.18 13.68
CA GLU A 182 -9.56 -2.74 13.87
C GLU A 182 -9.12 -2.06 12.58
N ARG A 183 -8.03 -2.54 12.00
CA ARG A 183 -7.44 -1.98 10.79
C ARG A 183 -8.40 -2.04 9.61
N LEU A 184 -9.01 -3.20 9.38
CA LEU A 184 -9.96 -3.39 8.29
C LEU A 184 -11.15 -2.48 8.41
N TRP A 185 -11.77 -2.44 9.57
CA TRP A 185 -12.98 -1.68 9.79
C TRP A 185 -12.75 -0.19 9.70
N LEU A 186 -11.69 0.32 10.34
CA LEU A 186 -11.32 1.72 10.23
C LEU A 186 -11.00 2.11 8.78
N TRP A 187 -10.29 1.22 8.05
CA TRP A 187 -9.97 1.47 6.65
C TRP A 187 -11.23 1.51 5.77
N VAL A 188 -12.14 0.55 5.91
CA VAL A 188 -13.41 0.53 5.17
C VAL A 188 -14.23 1.78 5.45
N ALA A 189 -14.53 2.04 6.73
CA ALA A 189 -15.38 3.17 7.13
C ALA A 189 -14.80 4.53 6.70
N ARG A 190 -13.49 4.72 6.85
CA ARG A 190 -12.78 5.92 6.40
C ARG A 190 -12.87 6.15 4.90
N ASN A 191 -12.87 5.08 4.11
CA ASN A 191 -12.79 5.16 2.65
C ASN A 191 -14.14 5.07 1.92
N ILE A 192 -15.27 4.93 2.63
CA ILE A 192 -16.63 4.98 2.03
C ILE A 192 -16.85 6.26 1.19
N PRO A 193 -16.43 7.47 1.62
CA PRO A 193 -16.59 8.66 0.80
C PRO A 193 -15.89 8.63 -0.55
N GLY A 194 -14.82 7.84 -0.67
CA GLY A 194 -14.07 7.64 -1.92
C GLY A 194 -14.65 6.61 -2.87
N LEU A 195 -15.73 5.92 -2.50
CA LEU A 195 -16.38 4.96 -3.38
C LEU A 195 -17.07 5.68 -4.55
N SER A 196 -16.85 5.17 -5.76
CA SER A 196 -17.33 5.77 -6.99
C SER A 196 -18.86 5.71 -7.10
N ARG A 197 -19.41 6.48 -8.05
CA ARG A 197 -20.83 6.43 -8.38
C ARG A 197 -21.26 5.01 -8.81
N SER A 198 -20.47 4.35 -9.65
CA SER A 198 -20.77 2.98 -10.13
C SER A 198 -20.81 1.97 -8.98
N HIS A 199 -19.87 2.06 -8.03
CA HIS A 199 -19.89 1.21 -6.85
C HIS A 199 -21.16 1.44 -6.01
N ARG A 200 -21.52 2.69 -5.77
CA ARG A 200 -22.75 3.05 -5.05
C ARG A 200 -24.01 2.54 -5.74
N GLU A 201 -24.08 2.62 -7.08
CA GLU A 201 -25.16 2.07 -7.88
C GLU A 201 -25.24 0.55 -7.77
N ALA A 202 -24.10 -0.16 -7.79
CA ALA A 202 -24.03 -1.60 -7.59
C ALA A 202 -24.52 -2.02 -6.19
N VAL A 203 -24.17 -1.28 -5.14
CA VAL A 203 -24.67 -1.51 -3.77
C VAL A 203 -26.19 -1.32 -3.71
N MET A 204 -26.71 -0.22 -4.25
CA MET A 204 -28.15 0.03 -4.29
C MET A 204 -28.92 -1.10 -5.01
N GLN A 205 -28.41 -1.55 -6.15
CA GLN A 205 -29.00 -2.66 -6.90
C GLN A 205 -28.96 -3.99 -6.12
N ARG A 206 -27.81 -4.31 -5.50
CA ARG A 206 -27.60 -5.55 -4.73
C ARG A 206 -28.59 -5.66 -3.56
N PHE A 207 -28.84 -4.59 -2.86
CA PHE A 207 -29.66 -4.60 -1.65
C PHE A 207 -31.10 -4.10 -1.87
N GLY A 208 -31.44 -3.64 -3.08
CA GLY A 208 -32.76 -3.08 -3.39
C GLY A 208 -33.08 -1.82 -2.57
N ILE A 209 -32.08 -1.00 -2.27
CA ILE A 209 -32.20 0.22 -1.44
C ILE A 209 -32.13 1.49 -2.28
N SER A 210 -32.79 2.53 -1.79
CA SER A 210 -32.76 3.86 -2.39
C SER A 210 -31.47 4.62 -2.09
N ALA A 211 -31.21 5.70 -2.83
CA ALA A 211 -30.08 6.59 -2.55
C ALA A 211 -30.12 7.18 -1.14
N ALA A 212 -31.33 7.53 -0.65
CA ALA A 212 -31.52 8.07 0.70
C ALA A 212 -31.15 7.04 1.78
N GLU A 213 -31.53 5.77 1.60
CA GLU A 213 -31.14 4.69 2.52
C GLU A 213 -29.64 4.43 2.48
N LEU A 214 -29.03 4.49 1.29
CA LEU A 214 -27.59 4.37 1.13
C LEU A 214 -26.84 5.51 1.84
N ASP A 215 -27.32 6.75 1.71
CA ASP A 215 -26.73 7.91 2.39
C ASP A 215 -26.88 7.82 3.92
N ALA A 216 -28.02 7.31 4.41
CA ALA A 216 -28.21 7.03 5.83
C ALA A 216 -27.24 5.95 6.33
N ALA A 217 -27.00 4.90 5.55
CA ALA A 217 -26.01 3.86 5.87
C ALA A 217 -24.58 4.43 5.92
N ALA A 218 -24.22 5.31 4.97
CA ALA A 218 -22.93 6.00 4.96
C ALA A 218 -22.75 6.91 6.21
N ALA A 219 -23.79 7.68 6.58
CA ALA A 219 -23.76 8.50 7.78
C ALA A 219 -23.61 7.65 9.05
N SER A 220 -24.26 6.50 9.12
CA SER A 220 -24.12 5.54 10.22
C SER A 220 -22.71 4.98 10.32
N ALA A 221 -22.09 4.60 9.19
CA ALA A 221 -20.71 4.15 9.15
C ALA A 221 -19.73 5.25 9.58
N ALA A 222 -19.93 6.49 9.12
CA ALA A 222 -19.12 7.64 9.52
C ALA A 222 -19.22 7.92 11.03
N ALA A 223 -20.41 7.81 11.62
CA ALA A 223 -20.62 7.96 13.05
C ALA A 223 -19.92 6.86 13.87
N ARG A 224 -19.93 5.59 13.38
CA ARG A 224 -19.15 4.50 13.98
C ARG A 224 -17.65 4.78 13.90
N TYR A 225 -17.17 5.18 12.73
CA TYR A 225 -15.76 5.53 12.54
C TYR A 225 -15.31 6.62 13.52
N ALA A 226 -16.09 7.70 13.67
CA ALA A 226 -15.76 8.79 14.58
C ALA A 226 -15.68 8.32 16.05
N ARG A 227 -16.61 7.44 16.49
CA ARG A 227 -16.56 6.87 17.84
C ARG A 227 -15.33 5.99 18.06
N LEU A 228 -14.97 5.19 17.07
CA LEU A 228 -13.81 4.29 17.13
C LEU A 228 -12.51 5.07 17.14
N GLU A 229 -12.40 6.10 16.31
CA GLU A 229 -11.22 6.95 16.27
C GLU A 229 -11.04 7.70 17.62
N ALA A 230 -12.12 8.22 18.20
CA ALA A 230 -12.09 8.82 19.52
C ALA A 230 -11.66 7.81 20.62
N ALA A 231 -12.20 6.58 20.56
CA ALA A 231 -11.84 5.53 21.50
C ALA A 231 -10.38 5.07 21.33
N ARG A 232 -9.86 5.06 20.11
CA ARG A 232 -8.47 4.74 19.80
C ARG A 232 -7.49 5.75 20.39
N GLN A 233 -7.89 7.02 20.45
CA GLN A 233 -7.09 8.09 21.03
C GLN A 233 -7.21 8.15 22.57
N ALA A 234 -8.17 7.46 23.16
CA ALA A 234 -8.33 7.37 24.60
C ALA A 234 -7.24 6.49 25.25
N SER A 235 -6.97 6.70 26.54
CA SER A 235 -6.05 5.86 27.31
C SER A 235 -6.79 5.25 28.51
N PRO A 236 -6.82 3.93 28.65
CA PRO A 236 -6.28 2.89 27.76
C PRO A 236 -7.07 2.76 26.44
N PRO A 237 -6.45 2.28 25.36
CA PRO A 237 -7.13 2.14 24.09
C PRO A 237 -8.29 1.12 24.17
N PHE A 238 -9.29 1.34 23.45
CA PHE A 238 -10.68 0.93 23.36
C PHE A 238 -11.01 -0.57 23.14
N ILE A 239 -10.27 -1.49 23.61
CA ILE A 239 -10.45 -2.93 23.39
C ILE A 239 -11.89 -3.45 23.68
N HIS A 240 -12.71 -2.67 24.36
CA HIS A 240 -14.06 -3.06 24.82
C HIS A 240 -15.22 -2.35 24.12
N SER A 241 -15.04 -1.79 22.93
CA SER A 241 -16.19 -1.24 22.19
C SER A 241 -17.21 -2.35 21.88
N PRO A 242 -18.51 -2.16 22.19
CA PRO A 242 -19.56 -3.08 21.77
C PRO A 242 -19.58 -3.33 20.26
N ASP A 243 -19.12 -2.36 19.48
CA ASP A 243 -19.00 -2.45 18.02
C ASP A 243 -18.00 -3.55 17.60
N TRP A 244 -16.94 -3.80 18.38
CA TRP A 244 -15.96 -4.86 18.13
C TRP A 244 -16.38 -6.24 18.60
N MET A 245 -17.29 -6.30 19.56
CA MET A 245 -17.69 -7.53 20.23
C MET A 245 -18.88 -8.23 19.55
N ARG A 246 -19.32 -7.70 18.41
CA ARG A 246 -20.42 -8.29 17.67
C ARG A 246 -19.98 -9.60 17.00
N LEU A 247 -20.80 -10.63 17.13
CA LEU A 247 -20.68 -11.92 16.42
C LEU A 247 -22.01 -12.23 15.69
N PRO A 248 -21.98 -12.90 14.52
CA PRO A 248 -20.79 -13.25 13.75
C PRO A 248 -20.10 -12.03 13.15
N LEU A 249 -18.83 -12.17 12.77
CA LEU A 249 -18.07 -11.12 12.08
C LEU A 249 -18.55 -10.92 10.64
N SER A 250 -18.95 -12.01 9.97
CA SER A 250 -19.60 -11.94 8.66
C SER A 250 -20.96 -11.24 8.74
N GLY A 251 -21.34 -10.54 7.68
CA GLY A 251 -22.56 -9.73 7.65
C GLY A 251 -22.48 -8.48 8.52
N TYR A 252 -21.27 -8.02 8.88
CA TYR A 252 -21.11 -6.73 9.53
C TYR A 252 -21.49 -5.61 8.55
N PRO A 253 -22.36 -4.67 8.94
CA PRO A 253 -22.96 -3.72 7.98
C PRO A 253 -21.97 -2.96 7.10
N ASP A 254 -20.82 -2.59 7.64
CA ASP A 254 -19.81 -1.85 6.88
C ASP A 254 -19.07 -2.73 5.86
N PHE A 255 -18.85 -4.01 6.16
CA PHE A 255 -18.26 -4.96 5.20
C PHE A 255 -19.32 -5.47 4.22
N ALA A 256 -20.42 -6.01 4.73
CA ALA A 256 -21.46 -6.58 3.88
C ALA A 256 -22.07 -5.58 2.89
N THR A 257 -22.22 -4.31 3.30
CA THR A 257 -22.79 -3.25 2.45
C THR A 257 -21.73 -2.61 1.55
N TRP A 258 -20.61 -2.18 2.11
CA TRP A 258 -19.65 -1.33 1.41
C TRP A 258 -18.45 -2.07 0.82
N GLN A 259 -18.10 -3.21 1.41
CA GLN A 259 -16.97 -4.03 0.99
C GLN A 259 -17.31 -5.53 1.08
N PRO A 260 -18.28 -6.00 0.29
CA PRO A 260 -18.75 -7.38 0.38
C PRO A 260 -17.66 -8.41 0.08
N PHE A 261 -16.62 -8.04 -0.69
CA PHE A 261 -15.47 -8.90 -0.91
C PHE A 261 -14.67 -9.19 0.36
N LEU A 262 -14.52 -8.20 1.27
CA LEU A 262 -13.89 -8.45 2.57
C LEU A 262 -14.75 -9.36 3.45
N ASP A 263 -16.08 -9.21 3.37
CA ASP A 263 -17.00 -10.10 4.08
C ASP A 263 -16.89 -11.55 3.57
N GLU A 264 -16.73 -11.73 2.26
CA GLU A 264 -16.44 -13.03 1.65
C GLU A 264 -15.12 -13.62 2.14
N ILE A 265 -14.04 -12.83 2.18
CA ILE A 265 -12.73 -13.29 2.70
C ILE A 265 -12.84 -13.84 4.13
N ILE A 266 -13.66 -13.22 4.99
CA ILE A 266 -13.86 -13.65 6.38
C ILE A 266 -14.43 -15.07 6.44
N THR A 267 -15.20 -15.49 5.44
CA THR A 267 -15.75 -16.84 5.34
C THR A 267 -14.78 -17.90 4.84
N HIS A 268 -13.58 -17.50 4.39
CA HIS A 268 -12.51 -18.39 3.92
C HIS A 268 -11.32 -18.44 4.92
N PRO A 269 -11.49 -18.98 6.14
CA PRO A 269 -10.46 -18.92 7.17
C PRO A 269 -9.26 -19.86 6.90
N ALA A 270 -9.43 -20.88 6.05
CA ALA A 270 -8.38 -21.84 5.73
C ALA A 270 -7.57 -21.45 4.48
N PRO A 271 -6.30 -21.87 4.35
CA PRO A 271 -5.55 -21.68 3.12
C PRO A 271 -6.11 -22.58 2.00
N ASP A 272 -6.91 -21.99 1.16
CA ASP A 272 -7.55 -22.60 -0.01
C ASP A 272 -7.14 -21.91 -1.33
N ALA A 273 -7.75 -22.31 -2.44
CA ALA A 273 -7.47 -21.73 -3.75
C ALA A 273 -7.89 -20.25 -3.82
N PHE A 274 -8.95 -19.86 -3.12
CA PHE A 274 -9.39 -18.47 -3.03
C PHE A 274 -8.30 -17.59 -2.38
N ARG A 275 -7.72 -18.02 -1.25
CA ARG A 275 -6.60 -17.31 -0.61
C ARG A 275 -5.36 -17.26 -1.50
N ALA A 276 -5.03 -18.39 -2.16
CA ALA A 276 -3.85 -18.48 -3.01
C ALA A 276 -3.90 -17.50 -4.18
N ALA A 277 -5.08 -17.26 -4.77
CA ALA A 277 -5.27 -16.32 -5.86
C ALA A 277 -4.96 -14.86 -5.47
N HIS A 278 -5.01 -14.52 -4.19
CA HIS A 278 -4.77 -13.18 -3.67
C HIS A 278 -3.41 -13.02 -2.98
N ASN A 279 -2.46 -13.90 -3.28
CA ASN A 279 -1.07 -13.83 -2.83
C ASN A 279 -0.16 -13.47 -4.00
N PHE A 280 0.09 -12.18 -4.18
CA PHE A 280 0.77 -11.62 -5.35
C PHE A 280 2.27 -11.94 -5.40
N ARG A 281 2.98 -11.95 -4.26
CA ARG A 281 4.44 -12.09 -4.22
C ARG A 281 4.98 -13.35 -4.89
N ARG A 282 4.19 -14.42 -4.93
CA ARG A 282 4.63 -15.74 -5.43
C ARG A 282 4.92 -15.78 -6.93
N THR A 283 4.35 -14.87 -7.70
CA THR A 283 4.46 -14.85 -9.17
C THR A 283 5.26 -13.66 -9.70
N ILE A 284 5.74 -12.77 -8.83
CA ILE A 284 6.60 -11.64 -9.24
C ILE A 284 7.93 -12.15 -9.78
N GLU A 285 8.32 -11.69 -10.97
CA GLU A 285 9.56 -12.07 -11.68
C GLU A 285 10.34 -10.84 -12.18
N ILE A 286 10.15 -9.67 -11.56
CA ILE A 286 10.83 -8.43 -11.94
C ILE A 286 11.60 -7.84 -10.76
N PRO A 287 12.63 -7.01 -11.02
CA PRO A 287 13.35 -6.28 -10.00
C PRO A 287 12.44 -5.40 -9.14
N GLY A 288 12.67 -5.41 -7.83
CA GLY A 288 11.86 -4.67 -6.87
C GLY A 288 12.66 -3.96 -5.80
N PHE A 289 12.26 -2.72 -5.51
CA PHE A 289 12.72 -1.98 -4.35
C PHE A 289 11.63 -1.98 -3.29
N HIS A 290 11.89 -2.67 -2.19
CA HIS A 290 10.97 -2.85 -1.07
C HIS A 290 11.35 -1.91 0.07
N VAL A 291 10.40 -1.12 0.56
CA VAL A 291 10.62 -0.18 1.67
C VAL A 291 9.63 -0.45 2.79
N THR A 292 10.12 -0.54 4.02
CA THR A 292 9.29 -0.67 5.22
C THR A 292 9.95 0.02 6.41
N THR A 293 9.29 0.02 7.55
CA THR A 293 9.82 0.52 8.83
C THR A 293 9.59 -0.50 9.95
N TRP A 294 10.28 -0.34 11.09
CA TRP A 294 10.21 -1.31 12.18
C TRP A 294 8.80 -1.50 12.78
N PHE A 295 7.99 -0.44 12.78
CA PHE A 295 6.63 -0.48 13.31
C PHE A 295 5.56 -0.30 12.23
N ASP A 296 5.91 -0.59 10.97
CA ASP A 296 4.96 -0.61 9.86
C ASP A 296 3.96 -1.75 10.02
N ILE A 297 2.67 -1.46 9.76
CA ILE A 297 1.62 -2.48 9.78
C ILE A 297 1.80 -3.57 8.73
N PHE A 298 2.53 -3.28 7.64
CA PHE A 298 2.86 -4.23 6.57
C PHE A 298 4.32 -4.70 6.61
N GLN A 299 5.05 -4.46 7.69
CA GLN A 299 6.46 -4.87 7.80
C GLN A 299 6.67 -6.34 7.45
N THR A 300 5.90 -7.23 8.07
CA THR A 300 6.00 -8.69 7.82
C THR A 300 5.72 -9.05 6.37
N SER A 301 4.76 -8.38 5.74
CA SER A 301 4.46 -8.55 4.33
C SER A 301 5.61 -8.14 3.42
N VAL A 302 6.17 -6.95 3.65
CA VAL A 302 7.29 -6.42 2.85
C VAL A 302 8.52 -7.31 2.97
N LEU A 303 8.84 -7.77 4.20
CA LEU A 303 9.96 -8.70 4.44
C LEU A 303 9.72 -10.06 3.76
N ALA A 304 8.49 -10.56 3.81
CA ALA A 304 8.12 -11.81 3.13
C ALA A 304 8.21 -11.68 1.60
N ALA A 305 7.74 -10.57 1.04
CA ALA A 305 7.85 -10.29 -0.40
C ALA A 305 9.31 -10.21 -0.84
N PHE A 306 10.12 -9.43 -0.13
CA PHE A 306 11.56 -9.33 -0.42
C PHE A 306 12.23 -10.71 -0.40
N ASN A 307 12.08 -11.45 0.69
CA ASN A 307 12.74 -12.76 0.83
C ASN A 307 12.29 -13.78 -0.22
N ASP A 308 10.97 -13.84 -0.51
CA ASP A 308 10.45 -14.76 -1.52
C ASP A 308 10.97 -14.42 -2.92
N VAL A 309 10.86 -13.17 -3.35
CA VAL A 309 11.26 -12.76 -4.69
C VAL A 309 12.79 -12.78 -4.83
N GLN A 310 13.55 -12.28 -3.82
CA GLN A 310 15.01 -12.30 -3.82
C GLN A 310 15.56 -13.72 -3.94
N SER A 311 14.96 -14.68 -3.24
CA SER A 311 15.41 -16.09 -3.29
C SER A 311 15.18 -16.76 -4.65
N ARG A 312 14.16 -16.32 -5.39
CA ARG A 312 13.79 -16.92 -6.69
C ARG A 312 14.51 -16.28 -7.86
N ILE A 313 14.64 -14.96 -7.90
CA ILE A 313 15.13 -14.23 -9.08
C ILE A 313 16.29 -13.26 -8.79
N GLY A 314 16.60 -12.97 -7.53
CA GLY A 314 17.57 -11.92 -7.20
C GLY A 314 17.06 -10.51 -7.54
N ASN A 315 17.99 -9.56 -7.64
CA ASN A 315 17.74 -8.16 -8.06
C ASN A 315 16.67 -7.44 -7.25
N GLN A 316 16.58 -7.75 -5.94
CA GLN A 316 15.70 -7.04 -5.02
C GLN A 316 16.51 -6.15 -4.07
N LYS A 317 15.96 -5.01 -3.70
CA LYS A 317 16.47 -4.14 -2.66
C LYS A 317 15.46 -4.07 -1.51
N LEU A 318 15.96 -4.06 -0.29
CA LEU A 318 15.16 -3.90 0.92
C LEU A 318 15.70 -2.73 1.74
N TRP A 319 14.80 -1.84 2.10
CA TRP A 319 15.09 -0.75 3.00
C TRP A 319 14.19 -0.82 4.23
N ILE A 320 14.78 -0.85 5.44
CA ILE A 320 14.05 -0.87 6.70
C ILE A 320 14.39 0.37 7.51
N GLY A 321 13.46 1.31 7.58
CA GLY A 321 13.60 2.54 8.37
C GLY A 321 13.15 2.37 9.82
N PRO A 322 13.46 3.36 10.67
CA PRO A 322 12.90 3.45 12.02
C PRO A 322 11.42 3.84 12.00
N ASN A 323 10.76 3.76 13.16
CA ASN A 323 9.40 4.26 13.41
C ASN A 323 8.28 3.48 12.70
N GLU A 324 7.11 4.12 12.55
CA GLU A 324 5.89 3.54 12.01
C GLU A 324 5.74 3.79 10.50
N HIS A 325 4.63 3.39 9.96
CA HIS A 325 4.19 3.27 8.56
C HIS A 325 4.80 4.23 7.53
N HIS A 326 5.24 5.42 7.91
CA HIS A 326 5.87 6.39 7.01
C HIS A 326 7.36 6.53 7.32
N PHE A 327 8.18 6.19 6.35
CA PHE A 327 9.62 6.35 6.43
C PHE A 327 10.01 7.82 6.17
N VAL A 328 10.69 8.44 7.16
CA VAL A 328 11.26 9.77 6.98
C VAL A 328 12.63 9.64 6.31
N TYR A 329 12.70 10.02 5.06
CA TYR A 329 13.95 10.08 4.31
C TYR A 329 14.63 11.43 4.53
N HIS A 330 15.88 11.41 4.96
CA HIS A 330 16.70 12.63 5.06
C HIS A 330 17.45 12.82 3.73
N ARG A 331 17.22 13.96 3.04
CA ARG A 331 17.81 14.27 1.71
C ARG A 331 19.33 14.16 1.65
N ASN A 332 20.01 14.39 2.78
CA ASN A 332 21.47 14.41 2.86
C ASN A 332 22.09 13.03 3.09
N PHE A 333 21.29 12.01 3.28
CA PHE A 333 21.76 10.67 3.63
C PHE A 333 22.27 9.87 2.43
N TRP A 334 21.68 10.09 1.26
CA TRP A 334 22.02 9.36 0.05
C TRP A 334 22.66 10.31 -0.97
N PRO A 335 23.81 9.97 -1.57
CA PRO A 335 24.46 10.81 -2.56
C PRO A 335 23.62 10.98 -3.84
N ARG A 336 22.68 10.04 -4.08
CA ARG A 336 21.69 10.08 -5.16
C ARG A 336 20.31 9.77 -4.59
N ASP A 337 19.26 10.28 -5.24
CA ASP A 337 17.91 9.89 -4.93
C ASP A 337 17.68 8.41 -5.28
N PRO A 338 17.46 7.51 -4.32
CA PRO A 338 17.36 6.07 -4.58
C PRO A 338 16.16 5.70 -5.46
N TYR A 339 15.09 6.50 -5.44
CA TYR A 339 13.92 6.29 -6.29
C TYR A 339 14.29 6.47 -7.77
N PHE A 340 14.94 7.59 -8.12
CA PHE A 340 15.38 7.81 -9.49
C PHE A 340 16.57 6.93 -9.86
N ALA A 341 17.53 6.71 -8.95
CA ALA A 341 18.64 5.81 -9.22
C ALA A 341 18.17 4.39 -9.59
N TRP A 342 17.10 3.91 -8.95
CA TRP A 342 16.48 2.62 -9.25
C TRP A 342 15.84 2.61 -10.64
N PHE A 343 14.98 3.57 -10.94
CA PHE A 343 14.30 3.62 -12.22
C PHE A 343 15.20 4.01 -13.38
N ASP A 344 16.17 4.89 -13.19
CA ASP A 344 17.16 5.25 -14.23
C ASP A 344 17.96 4.00 -14.67
N TYR A 345 18.35 3.14 -13.72
CA TYR A 345 19.01 1.89 -14.05
C TYR A 345 18.11 0.94 -14.86
N TRP A 346 16.90 0.67 -14.38
CA TRP A 346 16.04 -0.35 -14.98
C TRP A 346 15.27 0.11 -16.22
N LEU A 347 14.96 1.40 -16.34
CA LEU A 347 14.12 1.93 -17.41
C LEU A 347 14.91 2.72 -18.46
N LYS A 348 16.05 3.30 -18.10
CA LYS A 348 16.91 4.06 -19.01
C LYS A 348 18.24 3.37 -19.30
N GLY A 349 18.63 2.34 -18.55
CA GLY A 349 19.91 1.65 -18.69
C GLY A 349 21.10 2.48 -18.19
N GLU A 350 20.87 3.46 -17.32
CA GLU A 350 21.92 4.30 -16.78
C GLU A 350 22.69 3.59 -15.65
N PRO A 351 24.03 3.62 -15.64
CA PRO A 351 24.85 2.97 -14.63
C PRO A 351 24.83 3.80 -13.32
N THR A 352 23.75 3.70 -12.55
CA THR A 352 23.59 4.48 -11.30
C THR A 352 24.36 3.92 -10.11
N GLY A 353 24.85 2.69 -10.19
CA GLY A 353 25.52 1.96 -9.10
C GLY A 353 24.58 1.37 -8.05
N ILE A 354 23.26 1.63 -8.14
CA ILE A 354 22.30 1.19 -7.11
C ILE A 354 22.25 -0.34 -6.98
N VAL A 355 22.46 -1.05 -8.07
CA VAL A 355 22.43 -2.53 -8.10
C VAL A 355 23.68 -3.16 -7.51
N ASP A 356 24.81 -2.43 -7.50
CA ASP A 356 26.08 -2.89 -6.95
C ASP A 356 26.15 -2.77 -5.42
N GLU A 357 25.24 -2.03 -4.82
CA GLU A 357 25.11 -1.92 -3.38
C GLU A 357 24.53 -3.21 -2.77
N PRO A 358 24.80 -3.51 -1.48
CA PRO A 358 24.18 -4.65 -0.79
C PRO A 358 22.66 -4.63 -0.90
N ALA A 359 22.04 -5.82 -0.91
CA ALA A 359 20.61 -5.94 -1.14
C ALA A 359 19.75 -5.32 -0.03
N VAL A 360 20.28 -5.24 1.18
CA VAL A 360 19.54 -4.76 2.36
C VAL A 360 20.22 -3.56 2.99
N PHE A 361 19.42 -2.55 3.29
CA PHE A 361 19.82 -1.35 4.01
C PHE A 361 18.84 -1.09 5.16
N TYR A 362 19.32 -1.02 6.40
CA TYR A 362 18.44 -0.94 7.54
C TYR A 362 18.96 -0.08 8.69
N SER A 363 18.04 0.58 9.39
CA SER A 363 18.31 1.26 10.64
C SER A 363 18.42 0.24 11.77
N PRO A 364 19.51 0.23 12.57
CA PRO A 364 19.57 -0.59 13.77
C PRO A 364 18.67 -0.05 14.89
N ARG A 365 18.22 1.20 14.78
CA ARG A 365 17.30 1.84 15.73
C ARG A 365 15.87 1.59 15.28
N ALA A 366 15.08 0.97 16.13
CA ALA A 366 13.68 0.73 15.86
C ALA A 366 12.85 2.01 16.00
N TRP A 367 13.21 2.92 16.91
CA TRP A 367 12.48 4.15 17.17
C TRP A 367 13.42 5.36 17.25
N VAL A 368 12.98 6.47 16.68
CA VAL A 368 13.65 7.77 16.69
C VAL A 368 12.59 8.84 17.05
N GLU A 369 12.82 9.58 18.13
CA GLU A 369 11.90 10.60 18.62
C GLU A 369 11.90 11.85 17.74
N ASP A 370 13.07 12.41 17.49
CA ASP A 370 13.23 13.57 16.61
C ASP A 370 13.58 13.12 15.20
N ARG A 371 12.53 13.03 14.37
CA ARG A 371 12.66 12.59 12.98
C ARG A 371 13.27 13.63 12.06
N GLU A 372 13.21 14.92 12.43
CA GLU A 372 13.74 16.01 11.60
C GLU A 372 15.23 16.18 11.80
N ALA A 373 15.70 15.96 13.03
CA ALA A 373 17.12 16.01 13.38
C ALA A 373 17.84 14.66 13.22
N TYR A 374 17.10 13.58 12.92
CA TYR A 374 17.73 12.27 12.76
C TYR A 374 18.63 12.21 11.55
N ILE A 375 19.94 12.15 11.81
CA ILE A 375 20.96 11.84 10.81
C ILE A 375 21.31 10.37 11.01
N PRO A 376 21.03 9.50 10.03
CA PRO A 376 21.35 8.09 10.15
C PRO A 376 22.85 7.88 9.95
N ASP A 377 23.60 7.92 11.03
CA ASP A 377 25.03 7.68 11.09
C ASP A 377 25.40 6.21 11.41
N ASP A 378 24.42 5.42 11.78
CA ASP A 378 24.58 4.04 12.24
C ASP A 378 23.84 3.00 11.39
N TRP A 379 23.34 3.38 10.21
CA TRP A 379 22.68 2.46 9.30
C TRP A 379 23.62 1.36 8.83
N ARG A 380 23.04 0.18 8.55
CA ARG A 380 23.78 -1.02 8.20
C ARG A 380 23.37 -1.57 6.87
N TYR A 381 24.31 -2.26 6.24
CA TYR A 381 24.09 -3.01 5.01
C TYR A 381 24.17 -4.50 5.28
N ALA A 382 23.44 -5.29 4.50
CA ALA A 382 23.52 -6.74 4.51
C ALA A 382 23.18 -7.30 3.11
N GLU A 383 23.71 -8.47 2.80
CA GLU A 383 23.46 -9.14 1.50
C GLU A 383 22.09 -9.83 1.47
N ARG A 384 21.50 -10.10 2.62
CA ARG A 384 20.21 -10.79 2.77
C ARG A 384 19.52 -10.43 4.08
N TRP A 385 18.24 -10.73 4.18
CA TRP A 385 17.47 -10.59 5.42
C TRP A 385 16.95 -11.96 5.92
N PRO A 386 17.09 -12.35 7.20
CA PRO A 386 17.91 -11.64 8.20
C PRO A 386 19.38 -11.53 7.82
N PRO A 387 20.16 -10.56 8.42
CA PRO A 387 21.58 -10.44 8.17
C PRO A 387 22.34 -11.76 8.42
N PRO A 388 23.41 -12.07 7.65
CA PRO A 388 24.14 -13.35 7.78
C PRO A 388 24.68 -13.65 9.17
N GLU A 389 25.00 -12.61 9.94
CA GLU A 389 25.49 -12.71 11.32
C GLU A 389 24.39 -12.92 12.36
N ALA A 390 23.11 -12.73 12.00
CA ALA A 390 22.01 -12.97 12.91
C ALA A 390 21.97 -14.42 13.38
N ARG A 391 21.82 -14.64 14.67
CA ARG A 391 21.76 -15.96 15.28
C ARG A 391 20.44 -16.09 16.06
N PRO A 392 19.66 -17.16 15.83
CA PRO A 392 18.51 -17.46 16.67
C PRO A 392 18.95 -17.69 18.12
N GLN A 393 18.30 -17.02 19.05
CA GLN A 393 18.49 -17.22 20.48
C GLN A 393 17.19 -17.72 21.10
N ARG A 394 17.27 -18.82 21.85
CA ARG A 394 16.13 -19.35 22.59
C ARG A 394 16.09 -18.73 23.99
N LEU A 395 14.98 -18.12 24.31
CA LEU A 395 14.68 -17.64 25.65
C LEU A 395 13.48 -18.39 26.21
N TYR A 396 13.57 -18.80 27.44
CA TYR A 396 12.52 -19.54 28.13
C TYR A 396 11.74 -18.63 29.08
N LEU A 397 10.42 -18.71 29.04
CA LEU A 397 9.54 -18.07 30.01
C LEU A 397 9.65 -18.75 31.36
N ARG A 398 9.91 -17.98 32.41
CA ARG A 398 10.01 -18.47 33.79
C ARG A 398 8.75 -18.23 34.60
N GLY A 399 8.53 -18.99 35.62
CA GLY A 399 7.40 -18.87 36.54
C GLY A 399 7.30 -17.50 37.25
N ASP A 400 8.39 -16.80 37.44
CA ASP A 400 8.46 -15.43 37.99
C ASP A 400 8.14 -14.33 36.98
N GLY A 401 7.96 -14.68 35.70
CA GLY A 401 7.70 -13.73 34.62
C GLY A 401 8.93 -13.24 33.92
N SER A 402 10.12 -13.70 34.28
CA SER A 402 11.38 -13.39 33.60
C SER A 402 11.60 -14.25 32.36
N LEU A 403 12.56 -13.83 31.50
CA LEU A 403 13.11 -14.61 30.39
C LEU A 403 14.54 -15.04 30.74
N SER A 404 14.93 -16.27 30.38
CA SER A 404 16.27 -16.80 30.58
C SER A 404 16.72 -17.66 29.41
N ALA A 405 18.02 -17.68 29.14
CA ALA A 405 18.62 -18.63 28.20
C ALA A 405 18.65 -20.06 28.76
N ASP A 406 18.62 -20.21 30.08
CA ASP A 406 18.59 -21.52 30.73
C ASP A 406 17.18 -22.11 30.74
N CYS A 407 17.05 -23.38 30.38
CA CYS A 407 15.75 -24.07 30.44
C CYS A 407 15.24 -24.11 31.90
N PRO A 408 14.02 -23.59 32.17
CA PRO A 408 13.51 -23.52 33.52
C PRO A 408 13.11 -24.93 34.01
N GLY A 409 13.49 -25.25 35.26
CA GLY A 409 12.80 -26.25 36.05
C GLY A 409 11.61 -25.61 36.77
N GLY A 410 10.58 -26.37 37.06
CA GLY A 410 9.44 -25.91 37.85
C GLY A 410 8.09 -25.93 37.11
N PRO A 411 7.01 -25.60 37.82
CA PRO A 411 5.66 -25.71 37.29
C PRO A 411 5.37 -24.64 36.24
N ALA A 412 4.53 -24.99 35.26
CA ALA A 412 4.02 -24.05 34.28
C ALA A 412 3.12 -22.97 34.94
N ARG A 413 3.15 -21.76 34.44
CA ARG A 413 2.14 -20.75 34.77
C ARG A 413 0.87 -21.01 33.97
N HIS A 414 -0.25 -20.77 34.61
CA HIS A 414 -1.56 -20.85 34.00
C HIS A 414 -2.28 -19.50 34.07
N TYR A 415 -3.02 -19.16 33.04
CA TYR A 415 -3.94 -18.05 33.08
C TYR A 415 -5.27 -18.46 32.43
N ARG A 416 -6.36 -17.81 32.85
CA ARG A 416 -7.65 -17.99 32.20
C ARG A 416 -7.82 -16.91 31.13
N TYR A 417 -7.91 -17.33 29.88
CA TYR A 417 -8.29 -16.44 28.81
C TYR A 417 -9.79 -16.16 28.85
N ASP A 418 -10.15 -14.87 28.90
CA ASP A 418 -11.55 -14.43 28.77
C ASP A 418 -11.66 -13.55 27.50
N PRO A 419 -12.33 -14.02 26.44
CA PRO A 419 -12.45 -13.26 25.19
C PRO A 419 -13.25 -11.95 25.35
N ARG A 420 -14.02 -11.80 26.42
CA ARG A 420 -14.72 -10.54 26.75
C ARG A 420 -13.79 -9.51 27.42
N ARG A 421 -12.63 -9.95 27.85
CA ARG A 421 -11.59 -9.13 28.48
C ARG A 421 -10.22 -9.52 27.92
N PRO A 422 -9.98 -9.29 26.62
CA PRO A 422 -8.72 -9.69 25.97
C PRO A 422 -7.55 -8.90 26.56
N ILE A 423 -6.37 -9.44 26.42
CA ILE A 423 -5.13 -8.76 26.82
C ILE A 423 -4.97 -7.51 25.93
N PRO A 424 -4.81 -6.31 26.53
CA PRO A 424 -4.62 -5.09 25.78
C PRO A 424 -3.30 -5.12 25.01
N THR A 425 -3.30 -4.54 23.82
CA THR A 425 -2.08 -4.30 23.06
C THR A 425 -1.29 -3.18 23.70
N ALA A 426 -0.12 -3.50 24.23
CA ALA A 426 0.83 -2.52 24.75
C ALA A 426 1.95 -2.31 23.75
N GLY A 427 1.99 -1.16 23.08
CA GLY A 427 2.91 -0.92 21.97
C GLY A 427 2.50 -1.65 20.70
N GLY A 428 3.46 -1.90 19.80
CA GLY A 428 3.25 -2.63 18.56
C GLY A 428 2.94 -1.74 17.35
N ARG A 429 2.61 -2.39 16.24
CA ARG A 429 2.34 -1.73 14.96
C ARG A 429 0.95 -1.10 14.98
N LYS A 430 0.89 0.21 15.14
CA LYS A 430 -0.34 1.01 15.06
C LYS A 430 -0.20 2.05 13.95
N CYS A 431 -1.24 2.25 13.17
CA CYS A 431 -1.34 3.37 12.23
C CYS A 431 -1.90 4.60 12.91
#